data_5c038b8ab1a750d706a5ffa1ea09677b
#
_entry.id   5c038b8ab1a750d706a5ffa1ea09677b
#
_cell.length_a   1.000
_cell.length_b   1.000
_cell.length_c   1.000
_cell.angle_alpha   90.00
_cell.angle_beta   90.00
_cell.angle_gamma   90.00
#
_symmetry.space_group_name_H-M   'P 1'
#
loop_
_entity.id
_entity.type
_entity.pdbx_description
1 polymer ?
#
loop_
_entity_poly.entity_id
_entity_poly.type
_entity_poly.pdbx_seq_one_letter_code
_entity_poly.pdbx_strand_id
1 'polypeptide(L)'
;MIWTYVRRGLLAGLLAGFLAGLFGFAFGEPTLDRAVDLEDRVQQGEHSHEEEVFDRGEQKAGLFLATTLYGIAVGGIFGLVSAYFRGRTSLRSAWVRSLALSGAIFTGAVFLPFLKYPPNPPGIGTAPETLAARTTAYLAMVVLSLLVLFFAWRLSRGIKSFAAPTRHLSVSGFLLVSWGLLLALMPDFGDIGEAPIDLVWGFRLSALGTQAVLWAGIGGVFGLLGEKAEAQEAVGSRDAETVAAGGGPR
;
A
#
# COMPACT_ATOMS: atom_id res chain seq x y z
N MET A 1 21.16 11.14 -7.55
CA MET A 1 19.69 11.23 -7.83
C MET A 1 18.87 10.08 -7.25
N ILE A 2 19.05 8.80 -7.68
CA ILE A 2 18.23 7.66 -7.19
C ILE A 2 18.30 7.54 -5.67
N TRP A 3 19.50 7.63 -5.09
CA TRP A 3 19.71 7.54 -3.64
C TRP A 3 18.91 8.58 -2.83
N THR A 4 18.74 9.78 -3.35
CA THR A 4 17.92 10.83 -2.69
C THR A 4 16.45 10.40 -2.62
N TYR A 5 15.92 9.76 -3.66
CA TYR A 5 14.56 9.23 -3.67
C TYR A 5 14.41 8.06 -2.71
N VAL A 6 15.38 7.14 -2.67
CA VAL A 6 15.38 6.02 -1.73
C VAL A 6 15.38 6.53 -0.28
N ARG A 7 16.29 7.44 0.07
CA ARG A 7 16.33 8.02 1.43
C ARG A 7 15.02 8.70 1.83
N ARG A 8 14.42 9.49 0.93
CA ARG A 8 13.09 10.08 1.16
C ARG A 8 12.03 9.02 1.35
N GLY A 9 12.09 7.96 0.56
CA GLY A 9 11.17 6.82 0.66
C GLY A 9 11.30 6.11 2.00
N LEU A 10 12.53 5.82 2.45
CA LEU A 10 12.78 5.19 3.75
C LEU A 10 12.25 6.05 4.91
N LEU A 11 12.48 7.36 4.88
CA LEU A 11 11.96 8.29 5.90
C LEU A 11 10.43 8.38 5.87
N ALA A 12 9.85 8.49 4.68
CA ALA A 12 8.39 8.50 4.54
C ALA A 12 7.77 7.20 5.02
N GLY A 13 8.40 6.06 4.68
CA GLY A 13 7.96 4.74 5.10
C GLY A 13 8.12 4.51 6.61
N LEU A 14 9.17 5.02 7.24
CA LEU A 14 9.33 4.97 8.69
C LEU A 14 8.19 5.69 9.41
N LEU A 15 7.90 6.93 9.03
CA LEU A 15 6.84 7.72 9.64
C LEU A 15 5.45 7.14 9.35
N ALA A 16 5.22 6.72 8.12
CA ALA A 16 3.95 6.12 7.72
C ALA A 16 3.74 4.74 8.36
N GLY A 17 4.77 3.91 8.45
CA GLY A 17 4.73 2.61 9.13
C GLY A 17 4.47 2.74 10.62
N PHE A 18 5.09 3.72 11.26
CA PHE A 18 4.82 4.05 12.67
C PHE A 18 3.36 4.45 12.87
N LEU A 19 2.82 5.36 12.05
CA LEU A 19 1.41 5.79 12.12
C LEU A 19 0.45 4.64 11.82
N ALA A 20 0.77 3.80 10.83
CA ALA A 20 -0.02 2.62 10.50
C ALA A 20 0.01 1.58 11.65
N GLY A 21 1.16 1.43 12.32
CA GLY A 21 1.29 0.61 13.53
C GLY A 21 0.42 1.12 14.67
N LEU A 22 0.40 2.43 14.91
CA LEU A 22 -0.49 3.04 15.91
C LEU A 22 -1.97 2.82 15.56
N PHE A 23 -2.34 2.97 14.29
CA PHE A 23 -3.70 2.71 13.83
C PHE A 23 -4.08 1.22 14.02
N GLY A 24 -3.20 0.31 13.61
CA GLY A 24 -3.38 -1.14 13.79
C GLY A 24 -3.52 -1.52 15.26
N PHE A 25 -2.70 -0.93 16.12
CA PHE A 25 -2.80 -1.12 17.56
C PHE A 25 -4.14 -0.61 18.14
N ALA A 26 -4.61 0.56 17.72
CA ALA A 26 -5.83 1.15 18.24
C ALA A 26 -7.11 0.45 17.75
N PHE A 27 -7.13 0.02 16.48
CA PHE A 27 -8.34 -0.49 15.82
C PHE A 27 -8.27 -1.98 15.45
N GLY A 28 -7.07 -2.52 15.25
CA GLY A 28 -6.83 -3.92 14.89
C GLY A 28 -6.76 -4.84 16.11
N GLU A 29 -6.00 -4.44 17.13
CA GLU A 29 -5.81 -5.26 18.34
C GLU A 29 -7.11 -5.66 19.04
N PRO A 30 -8.12 -4.80 19.22
CA PRO A 30 -9.37 -5.23 19.86
C PRO A 30 -10.12 -6.32 19.10
N THR A 31 -9.99 -6.36 17.77
CA THR A 31 -10.58 -7.42 16.94
C THR A 31 -9.73 -8.68 16.96
N LEU A 32 -8.41 -8.54 17.02
CA LEU A 32 -7.48 -9.64 17.13
C LEU A 32 -7.59 -10.35 18.48
N ASP A 33 -7.67 -9.59 19.59
CA ASP A 33 -7.89 -10.15 20.94
C ASP A 33 -9.16 -10.99 21.00
N ARG A 34 -10.27 -10.50 20.40
CA ARG A 34 -11.53 -11.28 20.32
C ARG A 34 -11.39 -12.55 19.47
N ALA A 35 -10.59 -12.52 18.42
CA ALA A 35 -10.40 -13.70 17.58
C ALA A 35 -9.59 -14.77 18.31
N VAL A 36 -8.54 -14.37 19.02
CA VAL A 36 -7.74 -15.26 19.87
C VAL A 36 -8.60 -15.85 21.00
N ASP A 37 -9.38 -15.03 21.72
CA ASP A 37 -10.30 -15.50 22.76
C ASP A 37 -11.31 -16.53 22.21
N LEU A 38 -11.74 -16.39 20.96
CA LEU A 38 -12.66 -17.35 20.34
C LEU A 38 -11.92 -18.67 20.01
N GLU A 39 -10.72 -18.58 19.48
CA GLU A 39 -9.88 -19.74 19.18
C GLU A 39 -9.56 -20.53 20.43
N ASP A 40 -9.15 -19.88 21.51
CA ASP A 40 -8.86 -20.50 22.81
C ASP A 40 -10.07 -21.25 23.39
N ARG A 41 -11.28 -20.69 23.26
CA ARG A 41 -12.52 -21.36 23.71
C ARG A 41 -12.82 -22.62 22.93
N VAL A 42 -12.55 -22.63 21.60
CA VAL A 42 -12.74 -23.79 20.74
C VAL A 42 -11.70 -24.88 21.08
N GLN A 43 -10.42 -24.48 21.29
CA GLN A 43 -9.33 -25.39 21.59
C GLN A 43 -9.42 -26.00 23.02
N GLN A 44 -9.95 -25.29 24.01
CA GLN A 44 -10.19 -25.83 25.35
C GLN A 44 -11.12 -27.04 25.35
N GLY A 45 -11.91 -27.24 24.27
CA GLY A 45 -12.68 -28.48 24.05
C GLY A 45 -11.84 -29.66 23.54
N GLU A 46 -10.61 -29.45 23.06
CA GLU A 46 -9.78 -30.46 22.38
C GLU A 46 -8.39 -30.70 23.01
N HIS A 47 -8.19 -30.45 24.30
CA HIS A 47 -6.99 -30.81 25.08
C HIS A 47 -5.61 -30.69 24.38
N SER A 48 -5.36 -29.65 23.61
CA SER A 48 -4.01 -29.35 23.10
C SER A 48 -3.49 -28.04 23.69
N HIS A 49 -2.70 -28.15 24.79
CA HIS A 49 -1.88 -27.04 25.26
C HIS A 49 -0.63 -26.96 24.38
N GLU A 50 -0.66 -26.20 23.30
CA GLU A 50 0.58 -25.69 22.73
C GLU A 50 1.06 -24.55 23.66
N GLU A 51 2.29 -24.67 24.19
CA GLU A 51 2.90 -23.62 24.99
C GLU A 51 3.02 -22.36 24.12
N GLU A 52 2.38 -21.27 24.51
CA GLU A 52 2.57 -19.98 23.87
C GLU A 52 4.05 -19.58 23.99
N VAL A 53 4.73 -19.47 22.84
CA VAL A 53 6.16 -19.12 22.77
C VAL A 53 6.40 -17.66 23.15
N PHE A 54 5.41 -16.80 22.95
CA PHE A 54 5.45 -15.35 23.26
C PHE A 54 4.18 -14.91 23.99
N ASP A 55 4.33 -14.07 25.00
CA ASP A 55 3.18 -13.48 25.67
C ASP A 55 2.47 -12.43 24.77
N ARG A 56 1.25 -12.07 25.12
CA ARG A 56 0.44 -11.09 24.33
C ARG A 56 1.10 -9.71 24.23
N GLY A 57 1.86 -9.29 25.25
CA GLY A 57 2.61 -8.02 25.23
C GLY A 57 3.74 -8.05 24.20
N GLU A 58 4.49 -9.14 24.15
CA GLU A 58 5.55 -9.36 23.17
C GLU A 58 4.99 -9.43 21.73
N GLN A 59 3.87 -10.13 21.54
CA GLN A 59 3.18 -10.20 20.23
C GLN A 59 2.76 -8.81 19.74
N LYS A 60 2.16 -7.98 20.63
CA LYS A 60 1.75 -6.61 20.29
C LYS A 60 2.93 -5.70 19.95
N ALA A 61 4.02 -5.78 20.71
CA ALA A 61 5.25 -5.05 20.43
C ALA A 61 5.89 -5.51 19.11
N GLY A 62 5.90 -6.81 18.87
CA GLY A 62 6.40 -7.42 17.63
C GLY A 62 5.61 -6.96 16.40
N LEU A 63 4.29 -6.94 16.48
CA LEU A 63 3.42 -6.46 15.40
C LEU A 63 3.68 -4.98 15.06
N PHE A 64 3.81 -4.14 16.09
CA PHE A 64 4.12 -2.71 15.91
C PHE A 64 5.48 -2.52 15.22
N LEU A 65 6.51 -3.22 15.70
CA LEU A 65 7.85 -3.18 15.10
C LEU A 65 7.83 -3.68 13.67
N ALA A 66 7.19 -4.82 13.41
CA ALA A 66 7.06 -5.41 12.08
C ALA A 66 6.36 -4.48 11.10
N THR A 67 5.26 -3.81 11.52
CA THR A 67 4.54 -2.83 10.70
C THR A 67 5.41 -1.62 10.37
N THR A 68 6.22 -1.16 11.32
CA THR A 68 7.16 -0.05 11.11
C THR A 68 8.27 -0.43 10.13
N LEU A 69 8.89 -1.60 10.30
CA LEU A 69 9.92 -2.12 9.41
C LEU A 69 9.38 -2.38 7.99
N TYR A 70 8.18 -2.93 7.89
CA TYR A 70 7.46 -3.08 6.63
C TYR A 70 7.26 -1.73 5.93
N GLY A 71 6.83 -0.71 6.68
CA GLY A 71 6.69 0.64 6.17
C GLY A 71 8.00 1.20 5.61
N ILE A 72 9.14 0.99 6.29
CA ILE A 72 10.47 1.40 5.80
C ILE A 72 10.80 0.71 4.48
N ALA A 73 10.62 -0.61 4.39
CA ALA A 73 10.94 -1.39 3.19
C ALA A 73 10.08 -0.94 2.00
N VAL A 74 8.75 -0.85 2.21
CA VAL A 74 7.80 -0.41 1.18
C VAL A 74 8.05 1.04 0.77
N GLY A 75 8.37 1.92 1.73
CA GLY A 75 8.75 3.30 1.46
C GLY A 75 10.02 3.42 0.62
N GLY A 76 11.02 2.58 0.86
CA GLY A 76 12.23 2.50 0.04
C GLY A 76 11.92 2.09 -1.42
N ILE A 77 11.07 1.06 -1.60
CA ILE A 77 10.58 0.64 -2.92
C ILE A 77 9.78 1.77 -3.58
N PHE A 78 8.90 2.44 -2.84
CA PHE A 78 8.16 3.60 -3.34
C PHE A 78 9.08 4.71 -3.83
N GLY A 79 10.19 4.96 -3.14
CA GLY A 79 11.24 5.89 -3.57
C GLY A 79 11.84 5.51 -4.92
N LEU A 80 12.19 4.23 -5.14
CA LEU A 80 12.70 3.72 -6.41
C LEU A 80 11.68 3.88 -7.54
N VAL A 81 10.44 3.49 -7.30
CA VAL A 81 9.34 3.62 -8.27
C VAL A 81 9.10 5.10 -8.60
N SER A 82 9.11 5.99 -7.60
CA SER A 82 8.97 7.44 -7.80
C SER A 82 10.10 8.02 -8.65
N ALA A 83 11.34 7.56 -8.45
CA ALA A 83 12.48 7.95 -9.28
C ALA A 83 12.29 7.52 -10.75
N TYR A 84 11.76 6.32 -11.00
CA TYR A 84 11.45 5.83 -12.34
C TYR A 84 10.39 6.69 -13.03
N PHE A 85 9.31 7.07 -12.31
CA PHE A 85 8.23 7.89 -12.86
C PHE A 85 8.57 9.38 -12.98
N ARG A 86 9.67 9.85 -12.38
CA ARG A 86 10.12 11.25 -12.53
C ARG A 86 10.32 11.60 -14.01
N GLY A 87 9.72 12.70 -14.43
CA GLY A 87 9.77 13.17 -15.82
C GLY A 87 8.92 12.34 -16.82
N ARG A 88 8.29 11.24 -16.34
CA ARG A 88 7.42 10.39 -17.16
C ARG A 88 5.93 10.65 -16.96
N THR A 89 5.57 11.59 -16.08
CA THR A 89 4.18 12.02 -15.83
C THR A 89 4.00 13.47 -16.23
N SER A 90 2.77 13.87 -16.54
CA SER A 90 2.41 15.28 -16.82
C SER A 90 2.15 16.09 -15.55
N LEU A 91 2.14 15.45 -14.38
CA LEU A 91 1.90 16.09 -13.10
C LEU A 91 3.13 16.90 -12.70
N ARG A 92 2.98 18.20 -12.48
CA ARG A 92 4.08 19.12 -12.20
C ARG A 92 4.51 19.11 -10.73
N SER A 93 3.56 19.10 -9.80
CA SER A 93 3.84 19.14 -8.37
C SER A 93 4.36 17.79 -7.86
N ALA A 94 5.41 17.80 -7.06
CA ALA A 94 5.94 16.61 -6.39
C ALA A 94 4.89 15.98 -5.45
N TRP A 95 4.12 16.80 -4.77
CA TRP A 95 3.00 16.40 -3.92
C TRP A 95 1.95 15.59 -4.67
N VAL A 96 1.42 16.15 -5.77
CA VAL A 96 0.37 15.50 -6.55
C VAL A 96 0.89 14.21 -7.20
N ARG A 97 2.14 14.19 -7.69
CA ARG A 97 2.77 12.97 -8.23
C ARG A 97 2.85 11.87 -7.19
N SER A 98 3.26 12.22 -5.98
CA SER A 98 3.43 11.28 -4.88
C SER A 98 2.08 10.70 -4.44
N LEU A 99 1.08 11.53 -4.22
CA LEU A 99 -0.27 11.07 -3.86
C LEU A 99 -0.91 10.23 -4.95
N ALA A 100 -0.78 10.63 -6.23
CA ALA A 100 -1.32 9.86 -7.34
C ALA A 100 -0.65 8.47 -7.45
N LEU A 101 0.68 8.40 -7.28
CA LEU A 101 1.41 7.13 -7.32
C LEU A 101 1.05 6.25 -6.12
N SER A 102 1.01 6.81 -4.91
CA SER A 102 0.64 6.11 -3.69
C SER A 102 -0.80 5.58 -3.77
N GLY A 103 -1.75 6.41 -4.23
CA GLY A 103 -3.13 5.99 -4.44
C GLY A 103 -3.27 4.90 -5.50
N ALA A 104 -2.49 4.97 -6.59
CA ALA A 104 -2.48 3.93 -7.61
C ALA A 104 -1.95 2.60 -7.05
N ILE A 105 -0.83 2.62 -6.30
CA ILE A 105 -0.28 1.41 -5.69
C ILE A 105 -1.23 0.86 -4.63
N PHE A 106 -1.80 1.70 -3.76
CA PHE A 106 -2.82 1.27 -2.80
C PHE A 106 -3.99 0.57 -3.50
N THR A 107 -4.49 1.15 -4.60
CA THR A 107 -5.60 0.56 -5.35
C THR A 107 -5.22 -0.81 -5.93
N GLY A 108 -4.06 -0.93 -6.57
CA GLY A 108 -3.64 -2.18 -7.23
C GLY A 108 -3.10 -3.24 -6.28
N ALA A 109 -2.32 -2.87 -5.27
CA ALA A 109 -1.66 -3.82 -4.38
C ALA A 109 -2.49 -4.18 -3.12
N VAL A 110 -3.47 -3.32 -2.75
CA VAL A 110 -4.25 -3.50 -1.53
C VAL A 110 -5.73 -3.60 -1.84
N PHE A 111 -6.34 -2.55 -2.37
CA PHE A 111 -7.79 -2.44 -2.46
C PHE A 111 -8.42 -3.50 -3.38
N LEU A 112 -7.88 -3.69 -4.58
CA LEU A 112 -8.40 -4.70 -5.52
C LEU A 112 -8.19 -6.14 -5.04
N PRO A 113 -6.98 -6.53 -4.55
CA PRO A 113 -6.83 -7.83 -3.90
C PRO A 113 -7.75 -8.01 -2.70
N PHE A 114 -7.97 -6.97 -1.89
CA PHE A 114 -8.90 -7.02 -0.77
C PHE A 114 -10.34 -7.32 -1.19
N LEU A 115 -10.80 -6.82 -2.34
CA LEU A 115 -12.16 -7.10 -2.82
C LEU A 115 -12.37 -8.59 -3.15
N LYS A 116 -11.33 -9.29 -3.60
CA LYS A 116 -11.39 -10.71 -3.95
C LYS A 116 -10.96 -11.62 -2.81
N TYR A 117 -9.90 -11.21 -2.10
CA TYR A 117 -9.23 -11.98 -1.04
C TYR A 117 -9.07 -11.12 0.21
N PRO A 118 -10.18 -10.76 0.90
CA PRO A 118 -10.08 -10.01 2.14
C PRO A 118 -9.35 -10.85 3.21
N PRO A 119 -8.53 -10.23 4.08
CA PRO A 119 -7.87 -10.94 5.15
C PRO A 119 -8.89 -11.47 6.16
N ASN A 120 -8.61 -12.62 6.76
CA ASN A 120 -9.40 -13.17 7.84
C ASN A 120 -8.62 -13.11 9.15
N PRO A 121 -9.31 -13.04 10.30
CA PRO A 121 -8.67 -13.20 11.59
C PRO A 121 -7.97 -14.57 11.70
N PRO A 122 -6.96 -14.71 12.58
CA PRO A 122 -6.36 -16.01 12.88
C PRO A 122 -7.43 -17.05 13.26
N GLY A 123 -7.18 -18.31 12.89
CA GLY A 123 -8.11 -19.43 13.17
C GLY A 123 -9.38 -19.47 12.33
N ILE A 124 -9.70 -18.40 11.56
CA ILE A 124 -10.95 -18.31 10.81
C ILE A 124 -10.72 -18.51 9.30
N GLY A 125 -11.42 -19.51 8.72
CA GLY A 125 -11.44 -19.73 7.27
C GLY A 125 -10.08 -20.13 6.67
N THR A 126 -9.18 -20.70 7.44
CA THR A 126 -7.86 -21.16 7.03
C THR A 126 -7.74 -22.66 7.08
N ALA A 127 -8.20 -23.34 6.03
CA ALA A 127 -7.89 -24.75 5.88
C ALA A 127 -6.43 -24.89 5.42
N PRO A 128 -5.56 -25.63 6.17
CA PRO A 128 -4.13 -25.75 5.88
C PRO A 128 -3.84 -26.20 4.43
N GLU A 129 -4.66 -27.10 3.89
CA GLU A 129 -4.53 -27.63 2.54
C GLU A 129 -4.74 -26.57 1.44
N THR A 130 -5.44 -25.48 1.72
CA THR A 130 -5.69 -24.40 0.75
C THR A 130 -4.75 -23.22 0.90
N LEU A 131 -3.94 -23.17 1.94
CA LEU A 131 -3.09 -22.01 2.29
C LEU A 131 -2.15 -21.61 1.14
N ALA A 132 -1.43 -22.59 0.57
CA ALA A 132 -0.51 -22.34 -0.53
C ALA A 132 -1.22 -21.79 -1.78
N ALA A 133 -2.38 -22.35 -2.13
CA ALA A 133 -3.18 -21.92 -3.27
C ALA A 133 -3.74 -20.51 -3.06
N ARG A 134 -4.24 -20.19 -1.85
CA ARG A 134 -4.73 -18.85 -1.47
C ARG A 134 -3.62 -17.81 -1.55
N THR A 135 -2.45 -18.11 -0.99
CA THR A 135 -1.29 -17.19 -1.02
C THR A 135 -0.85 -16.92 -2.46
N THR A 136 -0.76 -17.97 -3.28
CA THR A 136 -0.39 -17.82 -4.70
C THR A 136 -1.42 -16.99 -5.46
N ALA A 137 -2.72 -17.24 -5.27
CA ALA A 137 -3.78 -16.47 -5.91
C ALA A 137 -3.77 -14.99 -5.46
N TYR A 138 -3.58 -14.73 -4.18
CA TYR A 138 -3.44 -13.37 -3.65
C TYR A 138 -2.24 -12.63 -4.29
N LEU A 139 -1.07 -13.25 -4.31
CA LEU A 139 0.13 -12.65 -4.92
C LEU A 139 -0.05 -12.44 -6.42
N ALA A 140 -0.65 -13.41 -7.11
CA ALA A 140 -1.00 -13.26 -8.53
C ALA A 140 -1.96 -12.08 -8.74
N MET A 141 -2.99 -11.94 -7.90
CA MET A 141 -3.93 -10.81 -7.97
C MET A 141 -3.23 -9.48 -7.77
N VAL A 142 -2.30 -9.35 -6.80
CA VAL A 142 -1.50 -8.15 -6.58
C VAL A 142 -0.68 -7.80 -7.83
N VAL A 143 0.07 -8.77 -8.37
CA VAL A 143 0.91 -8.56 -9.55
C VAL A 143 0.07 -8.17 -10.77
N LEU A 144 -1.01 -8.90 -11.05
CA LEU A 144 -1.89 -8.63 -12.19
C LEU A 144 -2.58 -7.27 -12.07
N SER A 145 -3.04 -6.89 -10.88
CA SER A 145 -3.66 -5.58 -10.64
C SER A 145 -2.68 -4.43 -10.87
N LEU A 146 -1.44 -4.57 -10.43
CA LEU A 146 -0.38 -3.58 -10.68
C LEU A 146 -0.02 -3.50 -12.17
N LEU A 147 0.01 -4.64 -12.88
CA LEU A 147 0.23 -4.67 -14.33
C LEU A 147 -0.92 -3.99 -15.08
N VAL A 148 -2.17 -4.19 -14.68
CA VAL A 148 -3.33 -3.48 -15.27
C VAL A 148 -3.17 -1.97 -15.10
N LEU A 149 -2.78 -1.48 -13.93
CA LEU A 149 -2.52 -0.05 -13.70
C LEU A 149 -1.36 0.47 -14.56
N PHE A 150 -0.29 -0.29 -14.68
CA PHE A 150 0.85 0.06 -15.53
C PHE A 150 0.43 0.15 -17.00
N PHE A 151 -0.33 -0.81 -17.51
CA PHE A 151 -0.81 -0.78 -18.90
C PHE A 151 -1.86 0.31 -19.12
N ALA A 152 -2.72 0.62 -18.16
CA ALA A 152 -3.63 1.76 -18.21
C ALA A 152 -2.85 3.10 -18.33
N TRP A 153 -1.78 3.26 -17.54
CA TRP A 153 -0.88 4.40 -17.68
C TRP A 153 -0.19 4.44 -19.05
N ARG A 154 0.29 3.31 -19.56
CA ARG A 154 0.89 3.20 -20.91
C ARG A 154 -0.12 3.56 -21.99
N LEU A 155 -1.35 3.03 -21.90
CA LEU A 155 -2.46 3.34 -22.81
C LEU A 155 -2.74 4.83 -22.82
N SER A 156 -2.94 5.45 -21.65
CA SER A 156 -3.18 6.90 -21.51
C SER A 156 -2.10 7.75 -22.21
N ARG A 157 -0.85 7.28 -22.22
CA ARG A 157 0.26 7.95 -22.93
C ARG A 157 0.26 7.70 -24.42
N GLY A 158 -0.11 6.49 -24.86
CA GLY A 158 -0.18 6.14 -26.28
C GLY A 158 -1.26 6.91 -27.02
N ILE A 159 -2.37 7.20 -26.34
CA ILE A 159 -3.53 7.93 -26.91
C ILE A 159 -3.61 9.39 -26.47
N LYS A 160 -2.51 10.00 -26.08
CA LYS A 160 -2.46 11.41 -25.63
C LYS A 160 -2.90 12.42 -26.71
N SER A 161 -2.82 12.06 -27.99
CA SER A 161 -3.27 12.87 -29.13
C SER A 161 -4.80 12.91 -29.29
N PHE A 162 -5.53 11.96 -28.66
CA PHE A 162 -6.99 11.96 -28.72
C PHE A 162 -7.58 13.02 -27.77
N ALA A 163 -8.83 13.42 -28.03
CA ALA A 163 -9.57 14.33 -27.14
C ALA A 163 -9.65 13.76 -25.72
N ALA A 164 -9.65 14.65 -24.72
CA ALA A 164 -9.64 14.26 -23.31
C ALA A 164 -10.80 13.30 -22.94
N PRO A 165 -12.06 13.51 -23.37
CA PRO A 165 -13.14 12.57 -23.07
C PRO A 165 -12.88 11.16 -23.61
N THR A 166 -12.44 11.04 -24.87
CA THR A 166 -12.14 9.73 -25.49
C THR A 166 -11.03 9.01 -24.74
N ARG A 167 -9.96 9.73 -24.37
CA ARG A 167 -8.87 9.18 -23.60
C ARG A 167 -9.33 8.68 -22.23
N HIS A 168 -10.10 9.47 -21.49
CA HIS A 168 -10.62 9.07 -20.19
C HIS A 168 -11.54 7.85 -20.30
N LEU A 169 -12.48 7.84 -21.26
CA LEU A 169 -13.37 6.70 -21.48
C LEU A 169 -12.61 5.43 -21.86
N SER A 170 -11.61 5.52 -22.74
CA SER A 170 -10.78 4.36 -23.12
C SER A 170 -10.00 3.80 -21.96
N VAL A 171 -9.37 4.65 -21.14
CA VAL A 171 -8.60 4.20 -19.98
C VAL A 171 -9.51 3.63 -18.89
N SER A 172 -10.63 4.29 -18.59
CA SER A 172 -11.61 3.79 -17.62
C SER A 172 -12.25 2.48 -18.06
N GLY A 173 -12.61 2.37 -19.35
CA GLY A 173 -13.12 1.14 -19.93
C GLY A 173 -12.12 -0.01 -19.84
N PHE A 174 -10.84 0.25 -20.17
CA PHE A 174 -9.78 -0.73 -20.00
C PHE A 174 -9.64 -1.19 -18.54
N LEU A 175 -9.64 -0.26 -17.58
CA LEU A 175 -9.56 -0.59 -16.16
C LEU A 175 -10.74 -1.42 -15.70
N LEU A 176 -11.97 -0.99 -16.01
CA LEU A 176 -13.20 -1.71 -15.62
C LEU A 176 -13.25 -3.13 -16.18
N VAL A 177 -12.94 -3.29 -17.47
CA VAL A 177 -12.94 -4.62 -18.12
C VAL A 177 -11.85 -5.50 -17.53
N SER A 178 -10.61 -4.99 -17.41
CA SER A 178 -9.49 -5.78 -16.90
C SER A 178 -9.71 -6.19 -15.44
N TRP A 179 -10.17 -5.29 -14.57
CA TRP A 179 -10.46 -5.63 -13.17
C TRP A 179 -11.68 -6.51 -13.01
N GLY A 180 -12.71 -6.29 -13.83
CA GLY A 180 -13.87 -7.19 -13.89
C GLY A 180 -13.48 -8.63 -14.27
N LEU A 181 -12.60 -8.76 -15.26
CA LEU A 181 -12.07 -10.08 -15.66
C LEU A 181 -11.22 -10.72 -14.56
N LEU A 182 -10.34 -9.96 -13.89
CA LEU A 182 -9.57 -10.47 -12.76
C LEU A 182 -10.49 -10.99 -11.64
N LEU A 183 -11.49 -10.19 -11.24
CA LEU A 183 -12.44 -10.60 -10.21
C LEU A 183 -13.24 -11.84 -10.60
N ALA A 184 -13.57 -12.01 -11.88
CA ALA A 184 -14.37 -13.13 -12.38
C ALA A 184 -13.54 -14.41 -12.59
N LEU A 185 -12.29 -14.28 -13.07
CA LEU A 185 -11.48 -15.43 -13.47
C LEU A 185 -10.57 -15.96 -12.34
N MET A 186 -10.25 -15.15 -11.36
CA MET A 186 -9.43 -15.60 -10.23
C MET A 186 -10.23 -16.57 -9.34
N PRO A 187 -9.60 -17.66 -8.84
CA PRO A 187 -10.28 -18.70 -8.08
C PRO A 187 -10.90 -18.13 -6.79
N ASP A 188 -12.03 -18.69 -6.39
CA ASP A 188 -12.66 -18.42 -5.10
C ASP A 188 -12.21 -19.44 -4.06
N PHE A 189 -11.84 -18.93 -2.90
CA PHE A 189 -11.55 -19.76 -1.73
C PHE A 189 -12.61 -19.43 -0.68
N GLY A 190 -13.69 -20.18 -0.66
CA GLY A 190 -14.87 -19.95 0.18
C GLY A 190 -14.52 -19.72 1.66
N ASP A 191 -15.25 -19.66 2.39
CA ASP A 191 -16.02 -19.66 3.61
C ASP A 191 -15.27 -19.24 4.90
N ILE A 192 -15.92 -18.32 5.61
CA ILE A 192 -15.56 -17.93 6.99
C ILE A 192 -16.16 -18.90 8.02
N GLY A 193 -16.88 -19.95 7.58
CA GLY A 193 -17.58 -20.90 8.45
C GLY A 193 -18.61 -20.20 9.33
N GLU A 194 -18.75 -20.66 10.58
CA GLU A 194 -19.67 -20.12 11.59
C GLU A 194 -19.10 -18.93 12.36
N ALA A 195 -18.01 -18.31 11.87
CA ALA A 195 -17.40 -17.20 12.57
C ALA A 195 -18.32 -15.98 12.66
N PRO A 196 -18.29 -15.22 13.79
CA PRO A 196 -19.10 -14.00 13.94
C PRO A 196 -18.80 -12.98 12.86
N ILE A 197 -19.81 -12.58 12.08
CA ILE A 197 -19.65 -11.67 10.93
C ILE A 197 -19.08 -10.31 11.35
N ASP A 198 -19.49 -9.81 12.49
CA ASP A 198 -19.00 -8.53 13.06
C ASP A 198 -17.49 -8.58 13.36
N LEU A 199 -17.01 -9.70 13.91
CA LEU A 199 -15.58 -9.93 14.16
C LEU A 199 -14.79 -9.94 12.85
N VAL A 200 -15.24 -10.71 11.86
CA VAL A 200 -14.57 -10.82 10.56
C VAL A 200 -14.50 -9.48 9.85
N TRP A 201 -15.61 -8.74 9.79
CA TRP A 201 -15.62 -7.42 9.16
C TRP A 201 -14.87 -6.37 9.97
N GLY A 202 -14.91 -6.41 11.28
CA GLY A 202 -14.09 -5.55 12.14
C GLY A 202 -12.59 -5.72 11.82
N PHE A 203 -12.11 -6.96 11.73
CA PHE A 203 -10.74 -7.27 11.36
C PHE A 203 -10.41 -6.81 9.93
N ARG A 204 -11.24 -7.10 8.96
CA ARG A 204 -11.03 -6.71 7.55
C ARG A 204 -10.95 -5.20 7.38
N LEU A 205 -11.83 -4.44 8.03
CA LEU A 205 -11.85 -2.98 7.96
C LEU A 205 -10.64 -2.36 8.65
N SER A 206 -10.23 -2.90 9.82
CA SER A 206 -9.02 -2.42 10.49
C SER A 206 -7.75 -2.73 9.68
N ALA A 207 -7.66 -3.89 9.05
CA ALA A 207 -6.56 -4.24 8.16
C ALA A 207 -6.50 -3.30 6.93
N LEU A 208 -7.64 -3.05 6.29
CA LEU A 208 -7.72 -2.11 5.16
C LEU A 208 -7.38 -0.68 5.60
N GLY A 209 -7.87 -0.25 6.76
CA GLY A 209 -7.57 1.06 7.35
C GLY A 209 -6.08 1.24 7.64
N THR A 210 -5.43 0.23 8.22
CA THR A 210 -3.97 0.23 8.47
C THR A 210 -3.19 0.44 7.17
N GLN A 211 -3.56 -0.25 6.11
CA GLN A 211 -2.95 -0.07 4.79
C GLN A 211 -3.26 1.30 4.19
N ALA A 212 -4.47 1.82 4.36
CA ALA A 212 -4.84 3.16 3.88
C ALA A 212 -4.00 4.25 4.58
N VAL A 213 -3.80 4.15 5.91
CA VAL A 213 -2.93 5.05 6.67
C VAL A 213 -1.49 4.95 6.19
N LEU A 214 -0.96 3.74 5.97
CA LEU A 214 0.39 3.52 5.46
C LEU A 214 0.61 4.21 4.12
N TRP A 215 -0.24 3.93 3.14
CA TRP A 215 -0.09 4.46 1.79
C TRP A 215 -0.37 5.96 1.69
N ALA A 216 -1.35 6.48 2.43
CA ALA A 216 -1.58 7.92 2.55
C ALA A 216 -0.40 8.63 3.20
N GLY A 217 0.17 8.03 4.26
CA GLY A 217 1.35 8.53 4.95
C GLY A 217 2.58 8.54 4.05
N ILE A 218 2.89 7.44 3.33
CA ILE A 218 4.00 7.38 2.38
C ILE A 218 3.83 8.46 1.31
N GLY A 219 2.65 8.52 0.66
CA GLY A 219 2.37 9.50 -0.38
C GLY A 219 2.48 10.93 0.10
N GLY A 220 1.91 11.23 1.28
CA GLY A 220 1.94 12.56 1.89
C GLY A 220 3.34 12.99 2.30
N VAL A 221 4.02 12.21 3.13
CA VAL A 221 5.36 12.57 3.63
C VAL A 221 6.38 12.67 2.49
N PHE A 222 6.39 11.69 1.58
CA PHE A 222 7.29 11.70 0.43
C PHE A 222 7.03 12.92 -0.48
N GLY A 223 5.76 13.26 -0.70
CA GLY A 223 5.36 14.44 -1.47
C GLY A 223 5.84 15.74 -0.84
N LEU A 224 5.64 15.92 0.47
CA LEU A 224 6.12 17.10 1.21
C LEU A 224 7.65 17.25 1.14
N LEU A 225 8.38 16.14 1.32
CA LEU A 225 9.84 16.15 1.19
C LEU A 225 10.28 16.47 -0.25
N GLY A 226 9.50 16.06 -1.24
CA GLY A 226 9.69 16.38 -2.65
C GLY A 226 9.53 17.87 -2.96
N GLU A 227 8.43 18.47 -2.52
CA GLU A 227 8.14 19.90 -2.69
C GLU A 227 9.23 20.78 -2.06
N LYS A 228 9.63 20.47 -0.82
CA LYS A 228 10.71 21.20 -0.14
C LYS A 228 12.01 21.16 -0.94
N ALA A 229 12.35 20.03 -1.51
CA ALA A 229 13.59 19.91 -2.27
C ALA A 229 13.52 20.62 -3.63
N GLU A 230 12.39 20.54 -4.35
CA GLU A 230 12.20 21.28 -5.60
C GLU A 230 12.24 22.80 -5.34
N ALA A 231 11.70 23.28 -4.21
CA ALA A 231 11.78 24.68 -3.82
C ALA A 231 13.22 25.12 -3.53
N GLN A 232 14.02 24.31 -2.83
CA GLN A 232 15.43 24.60 -2.55
C GLN A 232 16.29 24.63 -3.82
N GLU A 233 16.07 23.69 -4.76
CA GLU A 233 16.75 23.67 -6.05
C GLU A 233 16.44 24.95 -6.85
N ALA A 234 15.19 25.42 -6.82
CA ALA A 234 14.77 26.65 -7.53
C ALA A 234 15.39 27.94 -6.94
N VAL A 235 15.58 28.02 -5.60
CA VAL A 235 16.27 29.14 -4.97
C VAL A 235 17.75 29.13 -5.32
N GLY A 236 18.42 27.98 -5.18
CA GLY A 236 19.85 27.85 -5.49
C GLY A 236 20.20 28.16 -6.95
N SER A 237 19.30 27.85 -7.90
CA SER A 237 19.51 28.19 -9.32
C SER A 237 19.40 29.69 -9.58
N ARG A 238 18.46 30.38 -8.91
CA ARG A 238 18.32 31.85 -9.02
C ARG A 238 19.52 32.59 -8.44
N ASP A 239 20.02 32.13 -7.31
CA ASP A 239 21.21 32.74 -6.67
C ASP A 239 22.45 32.55 -7.56
N ALA A 240 22.63 31.41 -8.19
CA ALA A 240 23.72 31.15 -9.13
C ALA A 240 23.62 32.04 -10.39
N GLU A 241 22.41 32.26 -10.93
CA GLU A 241 22.20 33.17 -12.08
C GLU A 241 22.50 34.63 -11.71
N THR A 242 22.09 35.09 -10.51
CA THR A 242 22.36 36.46 -10.04
C THR A 242 23.86 36.72 -9.84
N VAL A 243 24.58 35.74 -9.30
CA VAL A 243 26.03 35.81 -9.15
C VAL A 243 26.75 35.84 -10.52
N ALA A 244 26.29 35.01 -11.47
CA ALA A 244 26.86 35.00 -12.82
C ALA A 244 26.59 36.32 -13.58
N ALA A 245 25.41 36.91 -13.42
CA ALA A 245 25.03 38.16 -14.05
C ALA A 245 25.72 39.42 -13.42
N GLY A 246 26.05 39.35 -12.12
CA GLY A 246 26.73 40.46 -11.39
C GLY A 246 28.26 40.46 -11.52
N GLY A 247 28.87 39.40 -12.03
CA GLY A 247 30.32 39.22 -12.18
C GLY A 247 30.94 39.68 -13.51
N GLY A 248 30.24 40.55 -14.28
CA GLY A 248 30.82 41.15 -15.48
C GLY A 248 32.06 42.02 -15.15
N PRO A 249 33.08 42.00 -15.99
CA PRO A 249 34.36 42.69 -15.72
C PRO A 249 34.18 44.19 -15.62
N ARG A 250 34.69 44.76 -14.54
CA ARG A 250 34.93 46.21 -14.40
C ARG A 250 36.22 46.59 -15.12
#